data_efcf63dc9a3a44095f75dc306f29ab76
#
_entry.id   efcf63dc9a3a44095f75dc306f29ab76
#
_cell.length_a   1.000
_cell.length_b   1.000
_cell.length_c   1.000
_cell.angle_alpha   90.00
_cell.angle_beta   90.00
_cell.angle_gamma   90.00
#
_symmetry.space_group_name_H-M   'P 1'
#
loop_
_entity.id
_entity.type
_entity.pdbx_description
1 polymer ?
#
loop_
_entity_poly.entity_id
_entity_poly.type
_entity_poly.pdbx_seq_one_letter_code
_entity_poly.pdbx_strand_id
1 'polypeptide(L)'
;MAYTGVMAQDAYLKTLSKMALFSECTKRELQTIATNTDEVEVDAGYVLMKEGAIGQEAFIILSGTASVMRNGRKVASLGRGSIFGELSLLDPGKRTATVVADTDMDLLVVTGRGLQTTIKAAPAIAIKLLRNLAGRLREFENTAH
;
A
#
# COMPACT_ATOMS: atom_id res chain seq x y z
N MET A 1 13.43 -8.28 6.55
CA MET A 1 12.86 -7.86 5.27
C MET A 1 13.98 -7.75 4.25
N ALA A 2 13.88 -8.43 3.14
CA ALA A 2 14.93 -8.47 2.13
C ALA A 2 14.46 -7.84 0.83
N TYR A 3 15.31 -7.01 0.22
CA TYR A 3 15.02 -6.43 -1.09
C TYR A 3 15.34 -7.48 -2.16
N THR A 4 14.42 -7.61 -3.13
CA THR A 4 14.53 -8.58 -4.21
C THR A 4 14.14 -7.92 -5.52
N GLY A 5 14.55 -8.39 -6.63
CA GLY A 5 14.13 -7.91 -7.95
C GLY A 5 13.54 -9.02 -8.78
N VAL A 6 13.05 -10.06 -8.13
CA VAL A 6 12.63 -11.29 -8.83
C VAL A 6 11.29 -11.16 -9.54
N MET A 7 10.37 -10.30 -9.08
CA MET A 7 9.08 -10.16 -9.74
C MET A 7 9.20 -9.24 -10.95
N ALA A 8 8.71 -9.70 -12.10
CA ALA A 8 8.75 -8.90 -13.32
C ALA A 8 7.87 -7.65 -13.18
N GLN A 9 8.33 -6.53 -13.77
CA GLN A 9 7.60 -5.27 -13.74
C GLN A 9 6.16 -5.40 -14.26
N ASP A 10 5.93 -6.25 -15.26
CA ASP A 10 4.58 -6.50 -15.79
C ASP A 10 3.64 -7.08 -14.73
N ALA A 11 4.15 -7.92 -13.82
CA ALA A 11 3.36 -8.46 -12.72
C ALA A 11 2.96 -7.37 -11.73
N TYR A 12 3.86 -6.40 -11.43
CA TYR A 12 3.52 -5.24 -10.61
C TYR A 12 2.41 -4.43 -11.24
N LEU A 13 2.56 -4.10 -12.53
CA LEU A 13 1.59 -3.29 -13.25
C LEU A 13 0.22 -3.95 -13.28
N LYS A 14 0.18 -5.25 -13.45
CA LYS A 14 -1.07 -6.01 -13.43
C LYS A 14 -1.76 -5.91 -12.06
N THR A 15 -1.02 -6.05 -10.99
CA THR A 15 -1.55 -5.91 -9.64
C THR A 15 -2.02 -4.49 -9.39
N LEU A 16 -1.20 -3.49 -9.70
CA LEU A 16 -1.55 -2.08 -9.50
C LEU A 16 -2.79 -1.70 -10.30
N SER A 17 -2.92 -2.16 -11.54
CA SER A 17 -4.05 -1.83 -12.40
C SER A 17 -5.39 -2.34 -11.87
N LYS A 18 -5.37 -3.41 -11.06
CA LYS A 18 -6.57 -3.98 -10.46
C LYS A 18 -6.95 -3.36 -9.13
N MET A 19 -6.09 -2.51 -8.57
CA MET A 19 -6.38 -1.86 -7.29
C MET A 19 -7.33 -0.68 -7.51
N ALA A 20 -8.35 -0.60 -6.64
CA ALA A 20 -9.33 0.49 -6.72
C ALA A 20 -8.66 1.86 -6.64
N LEU A 21 -7.63 1.99 -5.79
CA LEU A 21 -6.90 3.25 -5.59
C LEU A 21 -6.31 3.79 -6.90
N PHE A 22 -5.88 2.91 -7.80
CA PHE A 22 -5.23 3.29 -9.06
C PHE A 22 -6.11 3.10 -10.28
N SER A 23 -7.42 2.97 -10.09
CA SER A 23 -8.36 2.62 -11.17
C SER A 23 -8.39 3.64 -12.30
N GLU A 24 -8.09 4.91 -12.04
CA GLU A 24 -8.06 5.97 -13.05
C GLU A 24 -6.67 6.21 -13.63
N CYS A 25 -5.64 5.52 -13.14
CA CYS A 25 -4.27 5.71 -13.62
C CYS A 25 -4.04 5.00 -14.95
N THR A 26 -3.30 5.66 -15.84
CA THR A 26 -2.85 5.07 -17.10
C THR A 26 -1.73 4.08 -16.83
N LYS A 27 -1.43 3.21 -17.81
CA LYS A 27 -0.31 2.28 -17.73
C LYS A 27 1.01 3.02 -17.46
N ARG A 28 1.21 4.17 -18.12
CA ARG A 28 2.42 4.98 -17.94
C ARG A 28 2.53 5.53 -16.51
N GLU A 29 1.40 5.98 -15.95
CA GLU A 29 1.35 6.44 -14.57
C GLU A 29 1.65 5.30 -13.60
N LEU A 30 1.10 4.11 -13.85
CA LEU A 30 1.39 2.93 -13.03
C LEU A 30 2.87 2.56 -13.09
N GLN A 31 3.51 2.69 -14.25
CA GLN A 31 4.95 2.47 -14.41
C GLN A 31 5.75 3.46 -13.56
N THR A 32 5.33 4.73 -13.53
CA THR A 32 5.97 5.76 -12.71
C THR A 32 5.85 5.43 -11.23
N ILE A 33 4.69 4.96 -10.79
CA ILE A 33 4.49 4.51 -9.41
C ILE A 33 5.43 3.35 -9.09
N ALA A 34 5.44 2.32 -9.93
CA ALA A 34 6.26 1.13 -9.71
C ALA A 34 7.76 1.46 -9.64
N THR A 35 8.23 2.37 -10.48
CA THR A 35 9.64 2.78 -10.54
C THR A 35 10.09 3.44 -9.23
N ASN A 36 9.18 4.09 -8.52
CA ASN A 36 9.48 4.82 -7.29
C ASN A 36 9.08 4.06 -6.02
N THR A 37 8.90 2.76 -6.14
CA THR A 37 8.66 1.85 -5.01
C THR A 37 9.77 0.81 -4.95
N ASP A 38 9.95 0.23 -3.75
CA ASP A 38 10.95 -0.82 -3.53
C ASP A 38 10.23 -2.16 -3.37
N GLU A 39 10.68 -3.18 -4.10
CA GLU A 39 10.19 -4.53 -3.90
C GLU A 39 10.93 -5.17 -2.73
N VAL A 40 10.18 -5.75 -1.80
CA VAL A 40 10.75 -6.48 -0.66
C VAL A 40 10.06 -7.82 -0.50
N GLU A 41 10.80 -8.77 0.04
CA GLU A 41 10.32 -10.10 0.35
C GLU A 41 10.41 -10.30 1.85
N VAL A 42 9.37 -10.86 2.46
CA VAL A 42 9.34 -11.16 3.89
C VAL A 42 8.88 -12.59 4.11
N ASP A 43 9.38 -13.20 5.19
CA ASP A 43 8.98 -14.54 5.60
C ASP A 43 7.70 -14.48 6.44
N ALA A 44 6.98 -15.59 6.46
CA ALA A 44 5.82 -15.77 7.35
C ALA A 44 6.24 -15.44 8.79
N GLY A 45 5.38 -14.73 9.51
CA GLY A 45 5.63 -14.32 10.88
C GLY A 45 6.29 -12.96 11.03
N TYR A 46 6.79 -12.36 9.94
CA TYR A 46 7.43 -11.04 10.01
C TYR A 46 6.40 -9.97 10.35
N VAL A 47 6.75 -9.09 11.29
CA VAL A 47 5.89 -7.95 11.67
C VAL A 47 6.22 -6.78 10.75
N LEU A 48 5.29 -6.47 9.83
CA LEU A 48 5.46 -5.41 8.84
C LEU A 48 5.23 -4.04 9.44
N MET A 49 4.30 -3.96 10.40
CA MET A 49 3.86 -2.72 11.01
C MET A 49 3.43 -3.04 12.43
N LYS A 50 3.84 -2.23 13.41
CA LYS A 50 3.53 -2.47 14.82
C LYS A 50 2.66 -1.33 15.37
N GLU A 51 1.53 -1.68 15.97
CA GLU A 51 0.61 -0.75 16.61
C GLU A 51 1.34 0.13 17.62
N GLY A 52 1.13 1.45 17.54
CA GLY A 52 1.76 2.43 18.43
C GLY A 52 3.16 2.88 18.01
N ALA A 53 3.84 2.15 17.13
CA ALA A 53 5.13 2.58 16.59
C ALA A 53 4.95 3.72 15.59
N ILE A 54 5.97 4.55 15.44
CA ILE A 54 5.98 5.60 14.43
C ILE A 54 6.21 4.99 13.06
N GLY A 55 5.37 5.35 12.09
CA GLY A 55 5.48 4.85 10.72
C GLY A 55 5.45 5.97 9.70
N GLN A 56 6.11 5.74 8.54
CA GLN A 56 6.22 6.72 7.46
C GLN A 56 6.05 6.09 6.08
N GLU A 57 5.74 4.80 6.00
CA GLU A 57 5.69 4.10 4.72
C GLU A 57 4.39 3.32 4.59
N ALA A 58 3.99 3.09 3.34
CA ALA A 58 2.86 2.24 2.99
C ALA A 58 3.37 0.99 2.29
N PHE A 59 2.54 -0.04 2.28
CA PHE A 59 2.87 -1.34 1.70
C PHE A 59 1.76 -1.77 0.76
N ILE A 60 2.14 -2.29 -0.41
CA ILE A 60 1.21 -2.89 -1.37
C ILE A 60 1.56 -4.37 -1.46
N ILE A 61 0.58 -5.24 -1.28
CA ILE A 61 0.78 -6.69 -1.32
C ILE A 61 0.75 -7.17 -2.77
N LEU A 62 1.86 -7.75 -3.23
CA LEU A 62 1.97 -8.38 -4.54
C LEU A 62 1.60 -9.86 -4.47
N SER A 63 1.98 -10.53 -3.40
CA SER A 63 1.65 -11.94 -3.15
C SER A 63 1.68 -12.23 -1.66
N GLY A 64 0.94 -13.26 -1.25
CA GLY A 64 0.84 -13.66 0.15
C GLY A 64 -0.31 -13.01 0.88
N THR A 65 -0.42 -13.33 2.17
CA THR A 65 -1.50 -12.83 3.04
C THR A 65 -0.93 -12.36 4.37
N ALA A 66 -1.64 -11.39 4.97
CA ALA A 66 -1.27 -10.81 6.26
C ALA A 66 -2.50 -10.65 7.15
N SER A 67 -2.28 -10.67 8.46
CA SER A 67 -3.30 -10.42 9.48
C SER A 67 -3.13 -9.03 10.05
N VAL A 68 -4.24 -8.31 10.17
CA VAL A 68 -4.28 -7.01 10.86
C VAL A 68 -4.76 -7.26 12.28
N MET A 69 -3.96 -6.83 13.24
CA MET A 69 -4.23 -7.00 14.67
C MET A 69 -4.39 -5.64 15.32
N ARG A 70 -5.38 -5.52 16.18
CA ARG A 70 -5.59 -4.32 16.99
C ARG A 70 -5.97 -4.74 18.41
N ASN A 71 -5.22 -4.22 19.40
CA ASN A 71 -5.39 -4.61 20.81
C ASN A 71 -5.33 -6.14 21.01
N GLY A 72 -4.41 -6.81 20.28
CA GLY A 72 -4.21 -8.24 20.39
C GLY A 72 -5.25 -9.12 19.69
N ARG A 73 -6.19 -8.52 18.97
CA ARG A 73 -7.24 -9.24 18.26
C ARG A 73 -7.10 -9.06 16.75
N LYS A 74 -7.31 -10.14 16.00
CA LYS A 74 -7.37 -10.08 14.56
C LYS A 74 -8.64 -9.38 14.12
N VAL A 75 -8.50 -8.28 13.37
CA VAL A 75 -9.63 -7.49 12.87
C VAL A 75 -9.83 -7.60 11.38
N ALA A 76 -8.81 -8.05 10.63
CA ALA A 76 -8.92 -8.19 9.18
C ALA A 76 -7.81 -9.10 8.64
N SER A 77 -8.02 -9.59 7.42
CA SER A 77 -7.00 -10.24 6.61
C SER A 77 -6.79 -9.42 5.35
N LEU A 78 -5.53 -9.34 4.91
CA LEU A 78 -5.15 -8.61 3.70
C LEU A 78 -4.48 -9.58 2.74
N GLY A 79 -4.72 -9.41 1.45
CA GLY A 79 -4.14 -10.22 0.41
C GLY A 79 -3.67 -9.39 -0.78
N ARG A 80 -3.42 -10.06 -1.89
CA ARG A 80 -2.91 -9.44 -3.12
C ARG A 80 -3.75 -8.22 -3.51
N GLY A 81 -3.07 -7.12 -3.82
CA GLY A 81 -3.71 -5.87 -4.22
C GLY A 81 -4.16 -4.99 -3.07
N SER A 82 -3.98 -5.43 -1.82
CA SER A 82 -4.26 -4.59 -0.65
C SER A 82 -3.14 -3.61 -0.42
N ILE A 83 -3.51 -2.43 0.08
CA ILE A 83 -2.56 -1.42 0.57
C ILE A 83 -2.81 -1.19 2.06
N PHE A 84 -1.76 -1.03 2.83
CA PHE A 84 -1.87 -0.69 4.25
C PHE A 84 -0.74 0.25 4.67
N GLY A 85 -0.96 0.97 5.78
CA GLY A 85 -0.01 1.97 6.27
C GLY A 85 -0.07 3.30 5.51
N GLU A 86 -1.04 3.48 4.62
CA GLU A 86 -1.16 4.64 3.74
C GLU A 86 -1.38 5.96 4.48
N LEU A 87 -2.02 5.92 5.65
CA LEU A 87 -2.24 7.14 6.44
C LEU A 87 -0.92 7.76 6.89
N SER A 88 0.05 6.93 7.28
CA SER A 88 1.37 7.39 7.71
C SER A 88 2.21 7.96 6.58
N LEU A 89 1.86 7.65 5.35
CA LEU A 89 2.55 8.18 4.16
C LEU A 89 2.29 9.67 4.00
N LEU A 90 1.05 10.10 4.25
CA LEU A 90 0.62 11.50 4.14
C LEU A 90 0.76 12.25 5.46
N ASP A 91 0.53 11.57 6.56
CA ASP A 91 0.56 12.15 7.92
C ASP A 91 1.33 11.20 8.84
N PRO A 92 2.67 11.28 8.87
CA PRO A 92 3.48 10.41 9.71
C PRO A 92 3.05 10.46 11.17
N GLY A 93 2.89 9.29 11.77
CA GLY A 93 2.42 9.21 13.14
C GLY A 93 2.42 7.78 13.64
N LYS A 94 1.72 7.57 14.76
CA LYS A 94 1.63 6.23 15.36
C LYS A 94 0.78 5.30 14.50
N ARG A 95 1.28 4.09 14.31
CA ARG A 95 0.53 3.04 13.62
C ARG A 95 -0.72 2.67 14.40
N THR A 96 -1.83 2.52 13.69
CA THR A 96 -3.14 2.21 14.30
C THR A 96 -3.39 0.71 14.50
N ALA A 97 -2.54 -0.12 13.93
CA ALA A 97 -2.66 -1.57 14.00
C ALA A 97 -1.30 -2.24 13.81
N THR A 98 -1.23 -3.52 14.18
CA THR A 98 -0.11 -4.39 13.86
C THR A 98 -0.48 -5.23 12.64
N VAL A 99 0.46 -5.36 11.69
CA VAL A 99 0.28 -6.21 10.51
C VAL A 99 1.38 -7.24 10.48
N VAL A 100 0.98 -8.51 10.46
CA VAL A 100 1.90 -9.67 10.52
C VAL A 100 1.70 -10.50 9.27
N ALA A 101 2.80 -10.91 8.65
CA ALA A 101 2.76 -11.81 7.50
C ALA A 101 2.30 -13.20 7.96
N ASP A 102 1.19 -13.70 7.39
CA ASP A 102 0.71 -15.05 7.65
C ASP A 102 1.45 -16.08 6.80
N THR A 103 1.86 -15.66 5.61
CA THR A 103 2.64 -16.46 4.66
C THR A 103 3.88 -15.67 4.27
N ASP A 104 4.76 -16.28 3.50
CA ASP A 104 5.79 -15.52 2.80
C ASP A 104 5.10 -14.53 1.86
N MET A 105 5.64 -13.34 1.72
CA MET A 105 5.01 -12.26 0.98
C MET A 105 6.00 -11.51 0.12
N ASP A 106 5.53 -11.05 -1.04
CA ASP A 106 6.20 -10.03 -1.84
C ASP A 106 5.39 -8.74 -1.73
N LEU A 107 6.09 -7.65 -1.50
CA LEU A 107 5.50 -6.33 -1.23
C LEU A 107 6.19 -5.25 -2.03
N LEU A 108 5.45 -4.18 -2.33
CA LEU A 108 6.04 -2.91 -2.72
C LEU A 108 5.99 -1.98 -1.51
N VAL A 109 7.11 -1.34 -1.20
CA VAL A 109 7.21 -0.35 -0.14
C VAL A 109 7.15 1.03 -0.77
N VAL A 110 6.17 1.83 -0.35
CA VAL A 110 6.00 3.21 -0.80
C VAL A 110 6.44 4.14 0.31
N THR A 111 7.50 4.90 0.06
CA THR A 111 8.00 5.90 1.00
C THR A 111 7.43 7.27 0.67
N GLY A 112 7.47 8.20 1.65
CA GLY A 112 7.06 9.58 1.39
C GLY A 112 7.89 10.23 0.29
N ARG A 113 9.20 9.94 0.24
CA ARG A 113 10.08 10.42 -0.82
C ARG A 113 9.68 9.84 -2.17
N GLY A 114 9.41 8.54 -2.23
CA GLY A 114 8.97 7.88 -3.46
C GLY A 114 7.65 8.45 -3.98
N LEU A 115 6.72 8.73 -3.09
CA LEU A 115 5.45 9.36 -3.45
C LEU A 115 5.68 10.76 -4.01
N GLN A 116 6.51 11.58 -3.36
CA GLN A 116 6.82 12.91 -3.84
C GLN A 116 7.48 12.87 -5.22
N THR A 117 8.42 11.97 -5.44
CA THR A 117 9.09 11.80 -6.73
C THR A 117 8.07 11.40 -7.81
N THR A 118 7.17 10.48 -7.49
CA THR A 118 6.09 10.05 -8.39
C THR A 118 5.20 11.22 -8.78
N ILE A 119 4.76 12.02 -7.81
CA ILE A 119 3.88 13.16 -8.06
C ILE A 119 4.59 14.24 -8.89
N LYS A 120 5.87 14.48 -8.64
CA LYS A 120 6.64 15.45 -9.44
C LYS A 120 6.78 15.00 -10.89
N ALA A 121 6.97 13.69 -11.11
CA ALA A 121 7.11 13.13 -12.46
C ALA A 121 5.78 13.10 -13.22
N ALA A 122 4.66 12.87 -12.50
CA ALA A 122 3.33 12.74 -13.09
C ALA A 122 2.28 13.36 -12.16
N PRO A 123 2.14 14.69 -12.14
CA PRO A 123 1.24 15.38 -11.20
C PRO A 123 -0.22 14.93 -11.28
N ALA A 124 -0.69 14.46 -12.43
CA ALA A 124 -2.05 13.98 -12.61
C ALA A 124 -2.38 12.80 -11.68
N ILE A 125 -1.36 12.04 -11.25
CA ILE A 125 -1.55 10.93 -10.31
C ILE A 125 -2.15 11.44 -8.99
N ALA A 126 -1.66 12.58 -8.48
CA ALA A 126 -2.16 13.16 -7.23
C ALA A 126 -3.66 13.45 -7.31
N ILE A 127 -4.12 14.03 -8.41
CA ILE A 127 -5.55 14.33 -8.62
C ILE A 127 -6.37 13.03 -8.64
N LYS A 128 -5.88 12.02 -9.33
CA LYS A 128 -6.58 10.73 -9.44
C LYS A 128 -6.69 10.02 -8.09
N LEU A 129 -5.63 10.05 -7.29
CA LEU A 129 -5.65 9.49 -5.94
C LEU A 129 -6.61 10.25 -5.04
N LEU A 130 -6.59 11.59 -5.07
CA LEU A 130 -7.51 12.42 -4.30
C LEU A 130 -8.96 12.16 -4.69
N ARG A 131 -9.23 12.02 -5.97
CA ARG A 131 -10.58 11.72 -6.48
C ARG A 131 -11.07 10.37 -5.97
N ASN A 132 -10.20 9.38 -5.95
CA ASN A 132 -10.53 8.06 -5.42
C ASN A 132 -10.84 8.13 -3.91
N LEU A 133 -10.02 8.87 -3.15
CA LEU A 133 -10.24 9.06 -1.71
C LEU A 133 -11.54 9.80 -1.44
N ALA A 134 -11.86 10.83 -2.24
CA ALA A 134 -13.12 11.56 -2.12
C ALA A 134 -14.32 10.62 -2.33
N GLY A 135 -14.24 9.71 -3.29
CA GLY A 135 -15.26 8.70 -3.53
C GLY A 135 -15.49 7.80 -2.33
N ARG A 136 -14.40 7.36 -1.71
CA ARG A 136 -14.48 6.51 -0.49
C ARG A 136 -15.11 7.25 0.68
N LEU A 137 -14.77 8.51 0.87
CA LEU A 137 -15.37 9.33 1.93
C LEU A 137 -16.87 9.50 1.69
N ARG A 138 -17.27 9.71 0.45
CA ARG A 138 -18.68 9.85 0.09
C ARG A 138 -19.47 8.57 0.38
N GLU A 139 -18.90 7.42 0.04
CA GLU A 139 -19.49 6.12 0.37
C GLU A 139 -19.62 5.93 1.87
N PHE A 140 -18.60 6.30 2.63
CA PHE A 140 -18.62 6.21 4.09
C PHE A 140 -19.73 7.10 4.68
N GLU A 141 -19.86 8.32 4.21
CA GLU A 141 -20.91 9.24 4.65
C GLU A 141 -22.31 8.66 4.38
N ASN A 142 -22.50 8.07 3.20
CA ASN A 142 -23.80 7.48 2.81
C ASN A 142 -24.14 6.27 3.68
N THR A 143 -23.16 5.47 4.08
CA THR A 143 -23.39 4.29 4.92
C THR A 143 -23.49 4.61 6.41
N ALA A 144 -22.92 5.73 6.85
CA ALA A 144 -22.95 6.16 8.25
C ALA A 144 -24.29 6.76 8.67
N HIS A 145 -25.13 7.09 7.72
CA HIS A 145 -26.47 7.67 7.94
C HIS A 145 -27.55 6.65 7.64
#